data_465965d0ea08846ac13b25e18b67548b
#
_entry.id   465965d0ea08846ac13b25e18b67548b
#
_cell.length_a   1.000
_cell.length_b   1.000
_cell.length_c   1.000
_cell.angle_alpha   90.00
_cell.angle_beta   90.00
_cell.angle_gamma   90.00
#
_symmetry.space_group_name_H-M   'P 1'
#
loop_
_entity.id
_entity.type
_entity.pdbx_description
1 polymer ?
#
loop_
_entity_poly.entity_id
_entity_poly.type
_entity_poly.pdbx_seq_one_letter_code
_entity_poly.pdbx_strand_id
1 'polypeptide(L)'
;MKYFEVELNGEVIKFRLTSSDCVEIEKKTGKSILDIIDEYSITTIVMFLKYMRRSELPQFSDKDAYELYDKLIDNGYTMERIVFDVVYEALCVSGFFKKEKLVELKKEIQEIDKKK
;
A
#
# COMPACT_ATOMS: atom_id res chain seq x y z
N MET A 1 -11.63 11.24 -10.77
CA MET A 1 -10.48 10.83 -9.96
C MET A 1 -10.73 9.41 -9.45
N LYS A 2 -9.78 8.52 -9.66
CA LYS A 2 -9.95 7.12 -9.27
C LYS A 2 -9.31 6.83 -7.91
N TYR A 3 -10.01 6.09 -7.08
CA TYR A 3 -9.53 5.64 -5.78
C TYR A 3 -9.61 4.12 -5.71
N PHE A 4 -8.70 3.52 -4.99
CA PHE A 4 -8.82 2.13 -4.58
C PHE A 4 -9.57 2.10 -3.24
N GLU A 5 -10.63 1.31 -3.15
CA GLU A 5 -11.51 1.27 -1.98
C GLU A 5 -11.36 -0.04 -1.21
N VAL A 6 -11.30 0.05 0.11
CA VAL A 6 -11.29 -1.10 1.01
C VAL A 6 -12.41 -0.91 2.03
N GLU A 7 -13.21 -1.93 2.24
CA GLU A 7 -14.26 -1.91 3.26
C GLU A 7 -13.76 -2.60 4.53
N LEU A 8 -13.82 -1.87 5.66
CA LEU A 8 -13.47 -2.38 6.97
C LEU A 8 -14.59 -2.05 7.94
N ASN A 9 -15.23 -3.08 8.53
CA ASN A 9 -16.30 -2.90 9.52
C ASN A 9 -17.43 -1.99 9.05
N GLY A 10 -17.82 -2.10 7.77
CA GLY A 10 -18.88 -1.28 7.19
C GLY A 10 -18.45 0.11 6.76
N GLU A 11 -17.20 0.47 6.97
CA GLU A 11 -16.62 1.75 6.54
C GLU A 11 -15.80 1.57 5.27
N VAL A 12 -16.03 2.43 4.27
CA VAL A 12 -15.27 2.42 3.02
C VAL A 12 -14.09 3.37 3.16
N ILE A 13 -12.88 2.85 3.00
CA ILE A 13 -11.64 3.62 3.07
C ILE A 13 -11.07 3.74 1.66
N LYS A 14 -10.83 4.97 1.22
CA LYS A 14 -10.32 5.26 -0.12
C LYS A 14 -8.84 5.57 -0.08
N PHE A 15 -8.10 5.00 -1.03
CA PHE A 15 -6.66 5.16 -1.15
C PHE A 15 -6.28 5.67 -2.53
N ARG A 16 -5.35 6.60 -2.56
CA ARG A 16 -4.79 7.12 -3.80
C ARG A 16 -3.40 7.70 -3.56
N LEU A 17 -2.50 7.50 -4.52
CA LEU A 17 -1.19 8.15 -4.54
C LEU A 17 -1.10 9.10 -5.72
N THR A 18 -0.52 10.28 -5.49
CA THR A 18 -0.16 11.22 -6.54
C THR A 18 1.32 11.04 -6.87
N SER A 19 1.76 11.59 -8.02
CA SER A 19 3.18 11.58 -8.37
C SER A 19 4.03 12.30 -7.34
N SER A 20 3.52 13.39 -6.79
CA SER A 20 4.18 14.16 -5.72
C SER A 20 4.40 13.29 -4.47
N ASP A 21 3.39 12.51 -4.09
CA ASP A 21 3.50 11.58 -2.94
C ASP A 21 4.58 10.53 -3.19
N CYS A 22 4.63 9.97 -4.39
CA CYS A 22 5.63 8.96 -4.74
C CYS A 22 7.04 9.54 -4.68
N VAL A 23 7.24 10.75 -5.18
CA VAL A 23 8.54 11.43 -5.14
C VAL A 23 8.98 11.67 -3.70
N GLU A 24 8.06 12.10 -2.83
CA GLU A 24 8.37 12.30 -1.41
C GLU A 24 8.79 11.00 -0.72
N ILE A 25 8.08 9.91 -1.01
CA ILE A 25 8.40 8.60 -0.45
C ILE A 25 9.80 8.16 -0.92
N GLU A 26 10.09 8.31 -2.21
CA GLU A 26 11.40 7.97 -2.76
C GLU A 26 12.53 8.80 -2.13
N LYS A 27 12.30 10.09 -1.92
CA LYS A 27 13.28 10.97 -1.28
C LYS A 27 13.53 10.58 0.18
N LYS A 28 12.48 10.24 0.91
CA LYS A 28 12.60 9.86 2.34
C LYS A 28 13.29 8.52 2.53
N THR A 29 13.09 7.58 1.62
CA THR A 29 13.63 6.24 1.72
C THR A 29 14.96 6.06 1.00
N GLY A 30 15.26 6.92 0.03
CA GLY A 30 16.41 6.78 -0.86
C GLY A 30 16.27 5.61 -1.83
N LYS A 31 15.07 5.09 -2.02
CA LYS A 31 14.77 3.93 -2.88
C LYS A 31 13.64 4.24 -3.83
N SER A 32 13.60 3.55 -4.98
CA SER A 32 12.46 3.65 -5.89
C SER A 32 11.23 2.99 -5.29
N ILE A 33 10.06 3.39 -5.76
CA ILE A 33 8.79 2.78 -5.31
C ILE A 33 8.81 1.27 -5.50
N LEU A 34 9.31 0.80 -6.63
CA LEU A 34 9.38 -0.65 -6.92
C LEU A 34 10.30 -1.38 -5.94
N ASP A 35 11.45 -0.81 -5.61
CA ASP A 35 12.37 -1.39 -4.64
C ASP A 35 11.78 -1.43 -3.24
N ILE A 36 11.02 -0.41 -2.86
CA ILE A 36 10.36 -0.37 -1.55
C ILE A 36 9.32 -1.48 -1.44
N ILE A 37 8.57 -1.73 -2.51
CA ILE A 37 7.57 -2.81 -2.54
C ILE A 37 8.26 -4.19 -2.48
N ASP A 38 9.38 -4.33 -3.17
CA ASP A 38 10.15 -5.57 -3.21
C ASP A 38 10.78 -5.87 -1.83
N GLU A 39 11.25 -4.84 -1.14
CA GLU A 39 11.89 -4.94 0.18
C GLU A 39 11.06 -4.22 1.26
N TYR A 40 9.77 -4.53 1.32
CA TYR A 40 8.86 -3.82 2.22
C TYR A 40 9.16 -4.07 3.71
N SER A 41 8.81 -3.07 4.51
CA SER A 41 8.89 -3.13 5.97
C SER A 41 7.63 -2.49 6.55
N ILE A 42 7.39 -2.65 7.84
CA ILE A 42 6.28 -1.96 8.51
C ILE A 42 6.39 -0.45 8.31
N THR A 43 7.59 0.09 8.46
CA THR A 43 7.84 1.53 8.30
C THR A 43 7.42 2.03 6.92
N THR A 44 7.82 1.31 5.86
CA THR A 44 7.49 1.72 4.49
C THR A 44 6.00 1.55 4.18
N ILE A 45 5.39 0.47 4.67
CA ILE A 45 3.95 0.24 4.49
C ILE A 45 3.15 1.36 5.14
N VAL A 46 3.46 1.72 6.38
CA VAL A 46 2.78 2.80 7.11
C VAL A 46 2.97 4.13 6.39
N MET A 47 4.16 4.37 5.83
CA MET A 47 4.43 5.56 5.02
C MET A 47 3.50 5.61 3.79
N PHE A 48 3.33 4.50 3.06
CA PHE A 48 2.38 4.43 1.95
C PHE A 48 0.95 4.71 2.41
N LEU A 49 0.51 4.10 3.49
CA LEU A 49 -0.85 4.31 4.03
C LEU A 49 -1.09 5.79 4.34
N LYS A 50 -0.13 6.44 4.96
CA LYS A 50 -0.20 7.87 5.27
C LYS A 50 -0.42 8.71 4.02
N TYR A 51 0.44 8.56 3.03
CA TYR A 51 0.34 9.35 1.80
C TYR A 51 -0.92 9.01 0.99
N MET A 52 -1.32 7.75 0.97
CA MET A 52 -2.52 7.33 0.24
C MET A 52 -3.81 7.90 0.85
N ARG A 53 -3.86 8.11 2.16
CA ARG A 53 -5.02 8.68 2.82
C ARG A 53 -5.05 10.21 2.77
N ARG A 54 -3.92 10.85 2.59
CA ARG A 54 -3.82 12.31 2.57
C ARG A 54 -4.57 12.96 1.41
N SER A 55 -4.85 12.24 0.35
CA SER A 55 -5.65 12.76 -0.76
C SER A 55 -7.08 13.12 -0.32
N GLU A 56 -7.65 12.40 0.65
CA GLU A 56 -8.97 12.72 1.24
C GLU A 56 -8.83 13.45 2.58
N LEU A 57 -7.81 13.10 3.36
CA LEU A 57 -7.61 13.63 4.71
C LEU A 57 -6.23 14.28 4.78
N PRO A 58 -6.08 15.54 4.35
CA PRO A 58 -4.76 16.20 4.27
C PRO A 58 -3.97 16.22 5.58
N GLN A 59 -4.67 16.10 6.73
CA GLN A 59 -4.03 16.10 8.04
C GLN A 59 -3.80 14.72 8.63
N PHE A 60 -3.97 13.67 7.80
CA PHE A 60 -3.71 12.30 8.23
C PHE A 60 -2.26 12.17 8.70
N SER A 61 -2.09 11.83 9.99
CA SER A 61 -0.78 11.83 10.64
C SER A 61 -0.12 10.45 10.61
N ASP A 62 1.14 10.39 11.05
CA ASP A 62 1.83 9.11 11.24
C ASP A 62 1.08 8.23 12.23
N LYS A 63 0.58 8.81 13.32
CA LYS A 63 -0.22 8.08 14.32
C LYS A 63 -1.47 7.48 13.69
N ASP A 64 -2.18 8.25 12.86
CA ASP A 64 -3.37 7.76 12.15
C ASP A 64 -3.02 6.59 11.23
N ALA A 65 -1.87 6.66 10.57
CA ALA A 65 -1.40 5.61 9.67
C ALA A 65 -1.06 4.31 10.44
N TYR A 66 -0.43 4.41 11.60
CA TYR A 66 -0.17 3.25 12.45
C TYR A 66 -1.48 2.62 12.94
N GLU A 67 -2.44 3.45 13.34
CA GLU A 67 -3.76 2.96 13.76
C GLU A 67 -4.48 2.24 12.61
N LEU A 68 -4.38 2.78 11.39
CA LEU A 68 -4.96 2.14 10.21
C LEU A 68 -4.29 0.80 9.92
N TYR A 69 -2.96 0.73 10.02
CA TYR A 69 -2.22 -0.52 9.86
C TYR A 69 -2.72 -1.57 10.85
N ASP A 70 -2.81 -1.22 12.12
CA ASP A 70 -3.30 -2.13 13.17
C ASP A 70 -4.74 -2.57 12.90
N LYS A 71 -5.58 -1.66 12.42
CA LYS A 71 -6.96 -1.96 12.06
C LYS A 71 -7.04 -2.98 10.92
N LEU A 72 -6.17 -2.85 9.92
CA LEU A 72 -6.09 -3.82 8.84
C LEU A 72 -5.69 -5.21 9.36
N ILE A 73 -4.67 -5.26 10.21
CA ILE A 73 -4.22 -6.52 10.84
C ILE A 73 -5.37 -7.15 11.64
N ASP A 74 -6.07 -6.35 12.43
CA ASP A 74 -7.22 -6.83 13.24
C ASP A 74 -8.36 -7.36 12.38
N ASN A 75 -8.45 -6.92 11.13
CA ASN A 75 -9.46 -7.37 10.18
C ASN A 75 -8.98 -8.50 9.26
N GLY A 76 -7.91 -9.18 9.63
CA GLY A 76 -7.45 -10.39 8.95
C GLY A 76 -6.38 -10.17 7.88
N TYR A 77 -5.89 -8.95 7.69
CA TYR A 77 -4.78 -8.71 6.77
C TYR A 77 -3.47 -9.12 7.40
N THR A 78 -2.57 -9.66 6.58
CA THR A 78 -1.17 -9.84 6.95
C THR A 78 -0.38 -8.65 6.37
N MET A 79 0.87 -8.47 6.82
CA MET A 79 1.75 -7.45 6.25
C MET A 79 1.85 -7.60 4.73
N GLU A 80 2.05 -8.83 4.26
CA GLU A 80 2.14 -9.14 2.84
C GLU A 80 0.87 -8.78 2.07
N ARG A 81 -0.30 -9.11 2.62
CA ARG A 81 -1.58 -8.76 2.01
C ARG A 81 -1.80 -7.25 1.95
N ILE A 82 -1.34 -6.51 2.95
CA ILE A 82 -1.44 -5.05 2.92
C ILE A 82 -0.62 -4.51 1.75
N VAL A 83 0.60 -5.04 1.54
CA VAL A 83 1.44 -4.60 0.41
C VAL A 83 0.77 -4.90 -0.92
N PHE A 84 0.31 -6.13 -1.15
CA PHE A 84 -0.17 -6.55 -2.47
C PHE A 84 -1.65 -6.26 -2.72
N ASP A 85 -2.49 -6.31 -1.69
CA ASP A 85 -3.94 -6.12 -1.84
C ASP A 85 -4.39 -4.68 -1.54
N VAL A 86 -3.55 -3.85 -0.95
CA VAL A 86 -3.88 -2.45 -0.66
C VAL A 86 -2.90 -1.50 -1.36
N VAL A 87 -1.61 -1.56 -1.01
CA VAL A 87 -0.61 -0.62 -1.54
C VAL A 87 -0.45 -0.76 -3.04
N TYR A 88 -0.18 -1.98 -3.51
CA TYR A 88 0.05 -2.21 -4.93
C TYR A 88 -1.23 -1.97 -5.75
N GLU A 89 -2.38 -2.39 -5.24
CA GLU A 89 -3.66 -2.13 -5.90
C GLU A 89 -3.93 -0.62 -6.03
N ALA A 90 -3.62 0.15 -4.99
CA ALA A 90 -3.76 1.61 -5.03
C ALA A 90 -2.81 2.23 -6.07
N LEU A 91 -1.59 1.70 -6.20
CA LEU A 91 -0.64 2.14 -7.22
C LEU A 91 -1.15 1.83 -8.64
N CYS A 92 -1.79 0.67 -8.83
CA CYS A 92 -2.40 0.31 -10.12
C CYS A 92 -3.56 1.24 -10.47
N VAL A 93 -4.46 1.50 -9.52
CA VAL A 93 -5.60 2.42 -9.73
C VAL A 93 -5.12 3.85 -9.99
N SER A 94 -4.03 4.25 -9.35
CA SER A 94 -3.42 5.57 -9.54
C SER A 94 -2.63 5.69 -10.84
N GLY A 95 -2.45 4.59 -11.57
CA GLY A 95 -1.82 4.58 -12.90
C GLY A 95 -0.32 4.32 -12.93
N PHE A 96 0.29 3.96 -11.80
CA PHE A 96 1.75 3.76 -11.72
C PHE A 96 2.21 2.39 -12.18
N PHE A 97 1.37 1.36 -12.00
CA PHE A 97 1.70 -0.01 -12.39
C PHE A 97 0.53 -0.67 -13.09
N LYS A 98 0.83 -1.73 -13.84
CA LYS A 98 -0.19 -2.54 -14.51
C LYS A 98 -0.61 -3.71 -13.62
N LYS A 99 -1.87 -4.10 -13.68
CA LYS A 99 -2.39 -5.25 -12.92
C LYS A 99 -1.69 -6.57 -13.25
N GLU A 100 -1.24 -6.73 -14.47
CA GLU A 100 -0.50 -7.96 -14.88
C GLU A 100 0.77 -8.16 -14.04
N LYS A 101 1.44 -7.06 -13.70
CA LYS A 101 2.63 -7.11 -12.85
C LYS A 101 2.30 -7.61 -11.45
N LEU A 102 1.17 -7.19 -10.91
CA LEU A 102 0.70 -7.65 -9.60
C LEU A 102 0.43 -9.15 -9.59
N VAL A 103 -0.20 -9.67 -10.64
CA VAL A 103 -0.47 -11.10 -10.78
C VAL A 103 0.84 -11.90 -10.79
N GLU A 104 1.86 -11.43 -11.52
CA GLU A 104 3.17 -12.06 -11.55
C GLU A 104 3.83 -12.10 -10.19
N LEU A 105 3.81 -10.99 -9.46
CA LEU A 105 4.39 -10.89 -8.12
C LEU A 105 3.69 -11.83 -7.13
N LYS A 106 2.37 -11.90 -7.20
CA LYS A 106 1.58 -12.81 -6.36
C LYS A 106 1.91 -14.27 -6.65
N LYS A 107 2.11 -14.62 -7.92
CA LYS A 107 2.50 -15.97 -8.32
C LYS A 107 3.89 -16.35 -7.79
N GLU A 108 4.85 -15.45 -7.89
CA GLU A 108 6.21 -15.68 -7.40
C GLU A 108 6.21 -15.96 -5.89
N ILE A 109 5.43 -15.21 -5.14
CA ILE A 109 5.29 -15.39 -3.70
C ILE A 109 4.66 -16.74 -3.37
N GLN A 110 3.59 -17.12 -4.08
CA GLN A 110 2.94 -18.41 -3.91
C GLN A 110 3.87 -19.58 -4.22
N GLU A 111 4.71 -19.46 -5.22
CA GLU A 111 5.71 -20.49 -5.57
C GLU A 111 6.77 -20.61 -4.46
N ILE A 112 7.22 -19.50 -3.91
CA ILE A 112 8.18 -19.50 -2.79
C ILE A 112 7.57 -20.18 -1.56
N ASP A 113 6.31 -19.88 -1.25
CA ASP A 113 5.61 -20.48 -0.11
C ASP A 113 5.39 -21.99 -0.29
N LYS A 114 5.15 -22.44 -1.50
CA LYS A 114 4.99 -23.87 -1.81
C LYS A 114 6.30 -24.66 -1.70
N LYS A 115 7.45 -24.01 -1.81
CA LYS A 115 8.76 -24.65 -1.69
C LYS A 115 9.27 -24.76 -0.25
N LYS A 116 8.58 -24.16 0.66
CA LYS A 116 8.84 -24.27 2.09
C LYS A 116 8.08 -25.45 2.68
#